data_0781f70792129e169844649910328596
#
_entry.id   0781f70792129e169844649910328596
#
_cell.length_a   1.000
_cell.length_b   1.000
_cell.length_c   1.000
_cell.angle_alpha   90.00
_cell.angle_beta   90.00
_cell.angle_gamma   90.00
#
_symmetry.space_group_name_H-M   'P 1'
#
loop_
_entity.id
_entity.type
_entity.pdbx_description
1 polymer ?
#
loop_
_entity_poly.entity_id
_entity_poly.type
_entity_poly.pdbx_seq_one_letter_code
_entity_poly.pdbx_strand_id
1 'polypeptide(L)'
;ISECDAGIFDAMNKGIKLARGTWINFMNAGDFFSDTSILERMKEYLIKSKADIVYGSCYRYHPFYSYVKVPGNLDLLKKGMEIPHQASFIRGAVQKKHLFSLRYRLAGDHDLFLRLYLQGYSFEYVPVLVCIFSLEGVSNTRLLEAYKETYLVLTKNKVADLKSMNSKLKYVRGYVGCLCEMMLPTNLKWKLKAMKKELADKTKTNRRY
;
A
#
# COMPACT_ATOMS: atom_id res chain seq x y z
N ILE A 1 22.76 9.99 5.36
CA ILE A 1 22.49 10.37 6.77
C ILE A 1 22.05 9.12 7.50
N SER A 2 22.70 8.82 8.61
CA SER A 2 22.37 7.72 9.50
C SER A 2 22.17 8.30 10.90
N GLU A 3 20.98 8.14 11.45
CA GLU A 3 20.61 8.65 12.78
C GLU A 3 19.47 7.80 13.36
N CYS A 4 19.23 7.93 14.66
CA CYS A 4 18.14 7.23 15.33
C CYS A 4 16.78 7.78 14.88
N ASP A 5 15.83 6.86 14.62
CA ASP A 5 14.46 7.17 14.20
C ASP A 5 13.44 6.62 15.20
N ALA A 6 12.32 7.32 15.33
CA ALA A 6 11.16 6.85 16.12
C ALA A 6 10.28 5.83 15.35
N GLY A 7 10.79 5.28 14.26
CA GLY A 7 10.16 4.28 13.40
C GLY A 7 10.24 4.64 11.92
N ILE A 8 9.75 3.75 11.05
CA ILE A 8 9.89 3.85 9.59
C ILE A 8 9.33 5.17 9.03
N PHE A 9 8.19 5.64 9.53
CA PHE A 9 7.59 6.88 9.03
C PHE A 9 8.30 8.14 9.52
N ASP A 10 9.03 8.07 10.64
CA ASP A 10 9.91 9.16 11.07
C ASP A 10 11.12 9.25 10.15
N ALA A 11 11.77 8.12 9.85
CA ALA A 11 12.84 8.04 8.87
C ALA A 11 12.41 8.59 7.49
N MET A 12 11.25 8.15 7.01
CA MET A 12 10.67 8.64 5.75
C MET A 12 10.42 10.16 5.79
N ASN A 13 9.88 10.69 6.87
CA ASN A 13 9.64 12.13 7.04
C ASN A 13 10.94 12.95 7.05
N LYS A 14 12.00 12.43 7.65
CA LYS A 14 13.33 13.06 7.58
C LYS A 14 13.85 13.05 6.15
N GLY A 15 13.71 11.93 5.42
CA GLY A 15 14.04 11.83 4.00
C GLY A 15 13.27 12.82 3.13
N ILE A 16 11.96 13.00 3.38
CA ILE A 16 11.12 14.00 2.67
C ILE A 16 11.66 15.42 2.85
N LYS A 17 12.05 15.78 4.07
CA LYS A 17 12.58 17.13 4.37
C LYS A 17 13.88 17.39 3.60
N LEU A 18 14.71 16.39 3.41
CA LEU A 18 16.00 16.47 2.72
C LEU A 18 15.90 16.34 1.21
N ALA A 19 14.84 15.72 0.69
CA ALA A 19 14.66 15.47 -0.72
C ALA A 19 14.57 16.78 -1.53
N ARG A 20 15.28 16.84 -2.67
CA ARG A 20 15.30 17.97 -3.59
C ARG A 20 14.66 17.66 -4.95
N GLY A 21 14.30 16.39 -5.17
CA GLY A 21 13.72 15.94 -6.43
C GLY A 21 12.30 16.44 -6.66
N THR A 22 11.91 16.55 -7.92
CA THR A 22 10.53 16.85 -8.33
C THR A 22 9.56 15.76 -7.89
N TRP A 23 10.02 14.53 -7.86
CA TRP A 23 9.28 13.35 -7.44
C TRP A 23 10.01 12.63 -6.31
N ILE A 24 9.25 12.08 -5.37
CA ILE A 24 9.76 11.28 -4.26
C ILE A 24 9.16 9.88 -4.37
N ASN A 25 10.02 8.88 -4.29
CA ASN A 25 9.67 7.47 -4.17
C ASN A 25 10.37 6.89 -2.93
N PHE A 26 9.73 5.94 -2.26
CA PHE A 26 10.32 5.22 -1.14
C PHE A 26 10.48 3.75 -1.48
N MET A 27 11.70 3.27 -1.40
CA MET A 27 12.04 1.85 -1.51
C MET A 27 12.55 1.38 -0.16
N ASN A 28 11.80 0.50 0.50
CA ASN A 28 12.16 -0.01 1.82
C ASN A 28 13.24 -1.08 1.72
N ALA A 29 13.93 -1.33 2.83
CA ALA A 29 14.89 -2.43 2.92
C ALA A 29 14.21 -3.78 2.62
N GLY A 30 14.79 -4.54 1.70
CA GLY A 30 14.24 -5.83 1.22
C GLY A 30 13.27 -5.73 0.04
N ASP A 31 12.93 -4.52 -0.41
CA ASP A 31 12.19 -4.27 -1.65
C ASP A 31 13.16 -3.83 -2.76
N PHE A 32 12.82 -4.09 -4.00
CA PHE A 32 13.68 -3.82 -5.15
C PHE A 32 12.89 -3.17 -6.29
N PHE A 33 13.54 -2.36 -7.09
CA PHE A 33 13.02 -2.03 -8.41
C PHE A 33 12.96 -3.30 -9.28
N SER A 34 11.99 -3.39 -10.17
CA SER A 34 11.76 -4.59 -10.99
C SER A 34 12.94 -4.91 -11.92
N ASP A 35 13.68 -3.90 -12.33
CA ASP A 35 14.92 -3.99 -13.11
C ASP A 35 15.73 -2.69 -13.04
N THR A 36 16.92 -2.69 -13.61
CA THR A 36 17.86 -1.56 -13.55
C THR A 36 17.44 -0.35 -14.40
N SER A 37 16.56 -0.54 -15.40
CA SER A 37 16.08 0.54 -16.29
C SER A 37 14.76 1.18 -15.85
N ILE A 38 14.20 0.73 -14.73
CA ILE A 38 12.86 1.13 -14.32
C ILE A 38 12.70 2.64 -14.12
N LEU A 39 13.71 3.31 -13.57
CA LEU A 39 13.66 4.76 -13.35
C LEU A 39 13.68 5.55 -14.66
N GLU A 40 14.38 5.06 -15.68
CA GLU A 40 14.36 5.65 -17.02
C GLU A 40 12.98 5.52 -17.67
N ARG A 41 12.38 4.34 -17.58
CA ARG A 41 11.01 4.11 -18.07
C ARG A 41 9.99 4.97 -17.33
N MET A 42 10.08 5.04 -16.01
CA MET A 42 9.20 5.90 -15.21
C MET A 42 9.39 7.38 -15.51
N LYS A 43 10.62 7.83 -15.80
CA LYS A 43 10.93 9.21 -16.16
C LYS A 43 10.05 9.71 -17.31
N GLU A 44 9.80 8.90 -18.33
CA GLU A 44 8.96 9.29 -19.47
C GLU A 44 7.53 9.64 -19.04
N TYR A 45 6.95 8.84 -18.14
CA TYR A 45 5.63 9.09 -17.57
C TYR A 45 5.65 10.30 -16.63
N LEU A 46 6.64 10.38 -15.75
CA LEU A 46 6.75 11.42 -14.73
C LEU A 46 6.93 12.83 -15.34
N ILE A 47 7.63 12.95 -16.47
CA ILE A 47 7.80 14.23 -17.19
C ILE A 47 6.47 14.66 -17.82
N LYS A 48 5.70 13.73 -18.40
CA LYS A 48 4.46 14.03 -19.12
C LYS A 48 3.26 14.20 -18.19
N SER A 49 3.28 13.54 -17.02
CA SER A 49 2.17 13.53 -16.09
C SER A 49 1.89 14.90 -15.49
N LYS A 50 0.61 15.25 -15.39
CA LYS A 50 0.10 16.38 -14.61
C LYS A 50 -0.42 15.98 -13.24
N ALA A 51 -0.44 14.67 -12.95
CA ALA A 51 -0.94 14.15 -11.67
C ALA A 51 0.00 14.49 -10.51
N ASP A 52 -0.55 14.46 -9.31
CA ASP A 52 0.16 14.65 -8.05
C ASP A 52 0.87 13.37 -7.61
N ILE A 53 0.26 12.22 -7.93
CA ILE A 53 0.76 10.88 -7.64
C ILE A 53 0.72 10.04 -8.91
N VAL A 54 1.87 9.49 -9.32
CA VAL A 54 1.99 8.51 -10.41
C VAL A 54 2.38 7.18 -9.79
N TYR A 55 1.69 6.11 -10.15
CA TYR A 55 1.95 4.79 -9.57
C TYR A 55 1.80 3.68 -10.59
N GLY A 56 2.54 2.60 -10.38
CA GLY A 56 2.50 1.41 -11.22
C GLY A 56 2.11 0.16 -10.44
N SER A 57 2.36 -0.98 -11.06
CA SER A 57 2.15 -2.30 -10.47
C SER A 57 3.36 -2.75 -9.65
N CYS A 58 3.16 -3.71 -8.76
CA CYS A 58 4.24 -4.36 -8.05
C CYS A 58 4.13 -5.89 -8.16
N TYR A 59 5.27 -6.57 -8.19
CA TYR A 59 5.34 -8.01 -8.04
C TYR A 59 5.45 -8.35 -6.55
N ARG A 60 4.45 -9.03 -6.03
CA ARG A 60 4.43 -9.48 -4.63
C ARG A 60 4.98 -10.90 -4.58
N TYR A 61 6.09 -11.04 -3.87
CA TYR A 61 6.83 -12.29 -3.80
C TYR A 61 6.76 -12.91 -2.41
N HIS A 62 6.52 -14.21 -2.39
CA HIS A 62 6.73 -15.12 -1.25
C HIS A 62 7.14 -16.49 -1.81
N PRO A 63 7.99 -17.29 -1.13
CA PRO A 63 8.44 -18.59 -1.63
C PRO A 63 7.33 -19.56 -2.06
N PHE A 64 6.16 -19.49 -1.44
CA PHE A 64 5.02 -20.35 -1.76
C PHE A 64 3.97 -19.70 -2.66
N TYR A 65 4.05 -18.41 -2.90
CA TYR A 65 3.00 -17.70 -3.63
C TYR A 65 3.46 -16.31 -4.07
N SER A 66 3.36 -16.04 -5.33
CA SER A 66 3.70 -14.74 -5.89
C SER A 66 2.71 -14.31 -6.96
N TYR A 67 2.56 -13.00 -7.16
CA TYR A 67 1.67 -12.45 -8.16
C TYR A 67 1.96 -10.98 -8.45
N VAL A 68 1.55 -10.51 -9.63
CA VAL A 68 1.52 -9.08 -9.94
C VAL A 68 0.28 -8.46 -9.29
N LYS A 69 0.48 -7.50 -8.42
CA LYS A 69 -0.59 -6.62 -7.91
C LYS A 69 -0.74 -5.45 -8.88
N VAL A 70 -1.78 -5.48 -9.67
CA VAL A 70 -2.25 -4.32 -10.44
C VAL A 70 -3.23 -3.57 -9.54
N PRO A 71 -3.00 -2.28 -9.24
CA PRO A 71 -3.92 -1.48 -8.46
C PRO A 71 -5.31 -1.41 -9.10
N GLY A 72 -6.34 -1.46 -8.27
CA GLY A 72 -7.73 -1.35 -8.71
C GLY A 72 -8.25 0.09 -8.64
N ASN A 73 -9.57 0.21 -8.45
CA ASN A 73 -10.20 1.51 -8.26
C ASN A 73 -9.71 2.18 -6.96
N LEU A 74 -9.42 3.48 -7.01
CA LEU A 74 -8.97 4.29 -5.88
C LEU A 74 -9.96 4.30 -4.70
N ASP A 75 -11.26 4.11 -4.95
CA ASP A 75 -12.25 3.95 -3.88
C ASP A 75 -11.95 2.79 -2.92
N LEU A 76 -11.13 1.83 -3.35
CA LEU A 76 -10.66 0.75 -2.49
C LEU A 76 -9.74 1.23 -1.37
N LEU A 77 -9.14 2.43 -1.48
CA LEU A 77 -8.43 3.08 -0.37
C LEU A 77 -9.33 3.29 0.86
N LYS A 78 -10.64 3.41 0.64
CA LYS A 78 -11.65 3.45 1.72
C LYS A 78 -11.88 2.09 2.41
N LYS A 79 -11.14 1.05 2.03
CA LYS A 79 -11.23 -0.30 2.61
C LYS A 79 -9.88 -0.81 3.11
N GLY A 80 -8.79 -0.29 2.57
CA GLY A 80 -7.42 -0.68 2.89
C GLY A 80 -6.42 -0.14 1.86
N MET A 81 -5.14 -0.49 2.04
CA MET A 81 -4.08 -0.04 1.13
C MET A 81 -4.21 -0.72 -0.23
N GLU A 82 -4.52 0.06 -1.25
CA GLU A 82 -4.71 -0.42 -2.63
C GLU A 82 -3.48 -0.16 -3.50
N ILE A 83 -2.79 0.95 -3.27
CA ILE A 83 -1.64 1.39 -4.07
C ILE A 83 -0.35 0.92 -3.40
N PRO A 84 0.55 0.20 -4.08
CA PRO A 84 1.85 -0.13 -3.52
C PRO A 84 2.68 1.15 -3.37
N HIS A 85 3.04 1.54 -2.15
CA HIS A 85 3.79 2.78 -1.93
C HIS A 85 5.19 2.73 -2.59
N GLN A 86 5.83 1.56 -2.64
CA GLN A 86 7.11 1.36 -3.32
C GLN A 86 7.02 1.57 -4.85
N ALA A 87 5.83 1.35 -5.43
CA ALA A 87 5.57 1.59 -6.84
C ALA A 87 4.99 3.00 -7.11
N SER A 88 5.03 3.89 -6.13
CA SER A 88 4.41 5.21 -6.21
C SER A 88 5.44 6.32 -6.19
N PHE A 89 5.23 7.32 -7.04
CA PHE A 89 5.99 8.56 -7.11
C PHE A 89 5.06 9.71 -6.77
N ILE A 90 5.36 10.45 -5.71
CA ILE A 90 4.57 11.58 -5.25
C ILE A 90 5.34 12.86 -5.57
N ARG A 91 4.67 13.89 -6.09
CA ARG A 91 5.31 15.19 -6.33
C ARG A 91 5.93 15.71 -5.04
N GLY A 92 7.19 16.13 -5.10
CA GLY A 92 7.94 16.61 -3.95
C GLY A 92 7.23 17.72 -3.18
N ALA A 93 6.58 18.64 -3.88
CA ALA A 93 5.79 19.72 -3.26
C ALA A 93 4.59 19.16 -2.46
N VAL A 94 3.89 18.16 -3.00
CA VAL A 94 2.77 17.48 -2.31
C VAL A 94 3.28 16.71 -1.12
N GLN A 95 4.34 15.90 -1.30
CA GLN A 95 4.86 15.05 -0.24
C GLN A 95 5.42 15.88 0.94
N LYS A 96 6.06 17.01 0.67
CA LYS A 96 6.55 17.93 1.71
C LYS A 96 5.44 18.60 2.50
N LYS A 97 4.31 18.87 1.84
CA LYS A 97 3.10 19.40 2.50
C LYS A 97 2.38 18.35 3.33
N HIS A 98 2.49 17.07 2.94
CA HIS A 98 1.77 15.94 3.54
C HIS A 98 2.74 14.88 4.04
N LEU A 99 3.24 15.07 5.25
CA LEU A 99 4.11 14.10 5.90
C LEU A 99 3.31 12.86 6.34
N PHE A 100 4.03 11.75 6.56
CA PHE A 100 3.47 10.57 7.20
C PHE A 100 3.10 10.87 8.65
N SER A 101 1.97 10.35 9.10
CA SER A 101 1.57 10.44 10.50
C SER A 101 2.37 9.49 11.37
N LEU A 102 3.04 10.01 12.39
CA LEU A 102 3.80 9.19 13.35
C LEU A 102 2.91 8.42 14.33
N ARG A 103 1.59 8.59 14.23
CA ARG A 103 0.59 7.84 15.01
C ARG A 103 0.57 6.35 14.63
N TYR A 104 0.88 6.05 13.39
CA TYR A 104 0.83 4.70 12.83
C TYR A 104 2.23 4.12 12.71
N ARG A 105 2.35 2.83 13.00
CA ARG A 105 3.61 2.10 12.82
C ARG A 105 3.62 1.24 11.55
N LEU A 106 2.43 0.83 11.11
CA LEU A 106 2.26 -0.12 9.99
C LEU A 106 1.39 0.42 8.85
N ALA A 107 0.41 1.29 9.14
CA ALA A 107 -0.57 1.78 8.17
C ALA A 107 -0.42 3.28 7.85
N GLY A 108 0.75 3.87 8.06
CA GLY A 108 0.98 5.30 7.76
C GLY A 108 0.99 5.64 6.28
N ASP A 109 1.38 4.69 5.43
CA ASP A 109 1.25 4.78 3.98
C ASP A 109 -0.22 4.83 3.56
N HIS A 110 -1.06 3.93 4.09
CA HIS A 110 -2.49 3.94 3.85
C HIS A 110 -3.15 5.26 4.31
N ASP A 111 -2.78 5.77 5.50
CA ASP A 111 -3.26 7.07 5.98
C ASP A 111 -2.90 8.19 5.01
N LEU A 112 -1.66 8.25 4.55
CA LEU A 112 -1.20 9.27 3.61
C LEU A 112 -1.99 9.24 2.30
N PHE A 113 -2.06 8.07 1.63
CA PHE A 113 -2.75 7.95 0.35
C PHE A 113 -4.25 8.21 0.48
N LEU A 114 -4.89 7.74 1.55
CA LEU A 114 -6.30 8.02 1.81
C LEU A 114 -6.56 9.51 2.04
N ARG A 115 -5.72 10.21 2.81
CA ARG A 115 -5.84 11.67 3.01
C ARG A 115 -5.68 12.43 1.71
N LEU A 116 -4.69 12.08 0.89
CA LEU A 116 -4.48 12.70 -0.42
C LEU A 116 -5.69 12.47 -1.33
N TYR A 117 -6.21 11.24 -1.39
CA TYR A 117 -7.39 10.90 -2.16
C TYR A 117 -8.63 11.69 -1.72
N LEU A 118 -8.91 11.75 -0.42
CA LEU A 118 -10.07 12.47 0.13
C LEU A 118 -9.97 14.00 -0.06
N GLN A 119 -8.76 14.54 -0.18
CA GLN A 119 -8.50 15.95 -0.46
C GLN A 119 -8.53 16.30 -1.95
N GLY A 120 -8.79 15.32 -2.82
CA GLY A 120 -8.92 15.55 -4.26
C GLY A 120 -7.61 15.65 -5.04
N TYR A 121 -6.48 15.19 -4.46
CA TYR A 121 -5.24 15.08 -5.22
C TYR A 121 -5.39 14.09 -6.36
N SER A 122 -4.72 14.36 -7.47
CA SER A 122 -4.81 13.58 -8.70
C SER A 122 -3.86 12.37 -8.69
N PHE A 123 -4.39 11.22 -9.12
CA PHE A 123 -3.68 9.94 -9.18
C PHE A 123 -3.67 9.43 -10.61
N GLU A 124 -2.53 9.00 -11.10
CA GLU A 124 -2.36 8.41 -12.43
C GLU A 124 -1.71 7.03 -12.33
N TYR A 125 -2.43 6.03 -12.82
CA TYR A 125 -1.87 4.69 -12.97
C TYR A 125 -1.14 4.58 -14.30
N VAL A 126 0.09 4.04 -14.26
CA VAL A 126 0.87 3.69 -15.46
C VAL A 126 1.08 2.17 -15.52
N PRO A 127 0.97 1.54 -16.72
CA PRO A 127 1.04 0.09 -16.85
C PRO A 127 2.50 -0.41 -16.79
N VAL A 128 3.23 -0.01 -15.74
CA VAL A 128 4.63 -0.37 -15.52
C VAL A 128 4.74 -1.20 -14.26
N LEU A 129 5.45 -2.33 -14.34
CA LEU A 129 5.86 -3.10 -13.17
C LEU A 129 7.05 -2.40 -12.53
N VAL A 130 6.82 -1.66 -11.43
CA VAL A 130 7.83 -0.78 -10.84
C VAL A 130 8.74 -1.52 -9.87
N CYS A 131 8.18 -2.36 -9.02
CA CYS A 131 8.96 -2.94 -7.93
C CYS A 131 8.58 -4.40 -7.64
N ILE A 132 9.51 -5.05 -6.94
CA ILE A 132 9.33 -6.37 -6.33
C ILE A 132 9.21 -6.13 -4.82
N PHE A 133 8.11 -6.59 -4.23
CA PHE A 133 7.76 -6.42 -2.83
C PHE A 133 7.73 -7.77 -2.11
N SER A 134 8.49 -7.91 -1.04
CA SER A 134 8.47 -9.12 -0.22
C SER A 134 7.22 -9.17 0.67
N LEU A 135 6.50 -10.29 0.61
CA LEU A 135 5.35 -10.56 1.50
C LEU A 135 5.78 -10.99 2.91
N GLU A 136 7.07 -11.08 3.19
CA GLU A 136 7.62 -11.37 4.52
C GLU A 136 7.85 -10.12 5.37
N GLY A 137 7.47 -8.95 4.85
CA GLY A 137 7.59 -7.67 5.54
C GLY A 137 6.77 -7.58 6.84
N VAL A 138 7.12 -6.61 7.69
CA VAL A 138 6.59 -6.43 9.05
C VAL A 138 5.06 -6.35 9.10
N SER A 139 4.42 -5.68 8.15
CA SER A 139 2.96 -5.55 8.10
C SER A 139 2.24 -6.88 7.84
N ASN A 140 2.89 -7.83 7.16
CA ASN A 140 2.34 -9.16 6.92
C ASN A 140 2.59 -10.12 8.08
N THR A 141 3.63 -9.91 8.87
CA THR A 141 3.92 -10.71 10.08
C THR A 141 3.11 -10.24 11.28
N ARG A 142 2.82 -8.93 11.36
CA ARG A 142 2.01 -8.30 12.43
C ARG A 142 0.58 -8.03 11.98
N LEU A 143 -0.09 -9.04 11.43
CA LEU A 143 -1.38 -8.94 10.74
C LEU A 143 -2.48 -8.24 11.57
N LEU A 144 -2.63 -8.61 12.85
CA LEU A 144 -3.65 -8.02 13.74
C LEU A 144 -3.40 -6.53 14.01
N GLU A 145 -2.15 -6.16 14.20
CA GLU A 145 -1.79 -4.75 14.43
C GLU A 145 -2.02 -3.94 13.15
N ALA A 146 -1.57 -4.45 12.01
CA ALA A 146 -1.83 -3.81 10.72
C ALA A 146 -3.33 -3.64 10.46
N TYR A 147 -4.15 -4.65 10.80
CA TYR A 147 -5.60 -4.57 10.69
C TYR A 147 -6.20 -3.52 11.62
N LYS A 148 -5.79 -3.48 12.89
CA LYS A 148 -6.23 -2.45 13.86
C LYS A 148 -5.87 -1.04 13.39
N GLU A 149 -4.65 -0.84 12.93
CA GLU A 149 -4.22 0.47 12.42
C GLU A 149 -4.98 0.87 11.15
N THR A 150 -5.20 -0.05 10.19
CA THR A 150 -6.04 0.20 9.03
C THR A 150 -7.44 0.69 9.43
N TYR A 151 -8.06 0.03 10.40
CA TYR A 151 -9.37 0.46 10.90
C TYR A 151 -9.31 1.83 11.58
N LEU A 152 -8.25 2.11 12.33
CA LEU A 152 -8.01 3.43 12.95
C LEU A 152 -7.83 4.52 11.88
N VAL A 153 -7.12 4.24 10.79
CA VAL A 153 -7.00 5.13 9.62
C VAL A 153 -8.37 5.47 9.06
N LEU A 154 -9.21 4.46 8.81
CA LEU A 154 -10.55 4.66 8.24
C LEU A 154 -11.46 5.49 9.15
N THR A 155 -11.39 5.27 10.45
CA THR A 155 -12.21 6.01 11.43
C THR A 155 -11.74 7.45 11.60
N LYS A 156 -10.44 7.68 11.67
CA LYS A 156 -9.85 9.03 11.79
C LYS A 156 -10.11 9.88 10.55
N ASN A 157 -10.12 9.28 9.40
CA ASN A 157 -10.46 9.94 8.14
C ASN A 157 -11.98 9.97 7.85
N LYS A 158 -12.82 9.61 8.82
CA LYS A 158 -14.30 9.63 8.75
C LYS A 158 -14.89 8.75 7.64
N VAL A 159 -14.15 7.73 7.20
CA VAL A 159 -14.61 6.74 6.21
C VAL A 159 -15.38 5.61 6.88
N ALA A 160 -14.98 5.21 8.09
CA ALA A 160 -15.72 4.26 8.91
C ALA A 160 -16.29 4.95 10.15
N ASP A 161 -17.57 4.72 10.41
CA ASP A 161 -18.23 5.24 11.61
C ASP A 161 -18.22 4.18 12.71
N LEU A 162 -17.51 4.48 13.81
CA LEU A 162 -17.47 3.63 15.00
C LEU A 162 -18.84 3.49 15.70
N LYS A 163 -19.75 4.42 15.51
CA LYS A 163 -21.10 4.37 16.10
C LYS A 163 -22.02 3.43 15.31
N SER A 164 -21.78 3.24 14.02
CA SER A 164 -22.56 2.36 13.16
C SER A 164 -22.36 0.89 13.53
N MET A 165 -23.46 0.17 13.78
CA MET A 165 -23.44 -1.29 14.04
C MET A 165 -22.81 -2.06 12.87
N ASN A 166 -23.11 -1.66 11.62
CA ASN A 166 -22.53 -2.29 10.42
C ASN A 166 -21.00 -2.14 10.35
N SER A 167 -20.47 -0.99 10.73
CA SER A 167 -19.01 -0.78 10.79
C SER A 167 -18.36 -1.61 11.88
N LYS A 168 -18.99 -1.70 13.07
CA LYS A 168 -18.53 -2.56 14.16
C LYS A 168 -18.52 -4.03 13.76
N LEU A 169 -19.58 -4.51 13.14
CA LEU A 169 -19.70 -5.89 12.69
C LEU A 169 -18.64 -6.24 11.63
N LYS A 170 -18.42 -5.35 10.66
CA LYS A 170 -17.33 -5.49 9.66
C LYS A 170 -15.97 -5.57 10.33
N TYR A 171 -15.72 -4.71 11.32
CA TYR A 171 -14.47 -4.74 12.08
C TYR A 171 -14.28 -6.06 12.82
N VAL A 172 -15.27 -6.51 13.59
CA VAL A 172 -15.21 -7.78 14.34
C VAL A 172 -14.99 -8.96 13.39
N ARG A 173 -15.73 -9.02 12.29
CA ARG A 173 -15.57 -10.08 11.29
C ARG A 173 -14.17 -10.11 10.69
N GLY A 174 -13.61 -8.96 10.34
CA GLY A 174 -12.26 -8.85 9.82
C GLY A 174 -11.21 -9.24 10.87
N TYR A 175 -11.39 -8.81 12.12
CA TYR A 175 -10.52 -9.16 13.23
C TYR A 175 -10.48 -10.67 13.49
N VAL A 176 -11.65 -11.31 13.54
CA VAL A 176 -11.77 -12.77 13.65
C VAL A 176 -11.10 -13.45 12.45
N GLY A 177 -11.28 -12.94 11.24
CA GLY A 177 -10.59 -13.45 10.04
C GLY A 177 -9.07 -13.42 10.18
N CYS A 178 -8.50 -12.33 10.73
CA CYS A 178 -7.06 -12.24 11.01
C CYS A 178 -6.62 -13.28 12.07
N LEU A 179 -7.39 -13.46 13.14
CA LEU A 179 -7.10 -14.49 14.16
C LEU A 179 -7.09 -15.90 13.55
N CYS A 180 -8.11 -16.23 12.75
CA CYS A 180 -8.15 -17.52 12.06
C CYS A 180 -6.94 -17.72 11.13
N GLU A 181 -6.55 -16.66 10.39
CA GLU A 181 -5.37 -16.73 9.53
C GLU A 181 -4.07 -16.94 10.30
N MET A 182 -3.94 -16.36 11.50
CA MET A 182 -2.77 -16.55 12.37
C MET A 182 -2.67 -17.97 12.95
N MET A 183 -3.80 -18.65 13.14
CA MET A 183 -3.84 -20.03 13.65
C MET A 183 -3.49 -21.06 12.57
N LEU A 184 -3.48 -20.69 11.31
CA LEU A 184 -3.16 -21.61 10.22
C LEU A 184 -1.64 -21.85 10.12
N PRO A 185 -1.21 -23.10 9.86
CA PRO A 185 0.18 -23.37 9.48
C PRO A 185 0.60 -22.54 8.26
N THR A 186 1.84 -22.05 8.25
CA THR A 186 2.33 -21.10 7.22
C THR A 186 2.11 -21.61 5.80
N ASN A 187 2.42 -22.89 5.54
CA ASN A 187 2.21 -23.52 4.23
C ASN A 187 0.73 -23.53 3.81
N LEU A 188 -0.19 -23.84 4.73
CA LEU A 188 -1.63 -23.86 4.46
C LEU A 188 -2.18 -22.45 4.23
N LYS A 189 -1.75 -21.50 5.04
CA LYS A 189 -2.11 -20.07 4.90
C LYS A 189 -1.83 -19.56 3.47
N TRP A 190 -0.61 -19.81 2.96
CA TRP A 190 -0.22 -19.34 1.63
C TRP A 190 -0.88 -20.10 0.50
N LYS A 191 -1.11 -21.42 0.65
CA LYS A 191 -1.92 -22.20 -0.30
C LYS A 191 -3.34 -21.67 -0.43
N LEU A 192 -3.99 -21.36 0.69
CA LEU A 192 -5.35 -20.79 0.69
C LEU A 192 -5.38 -19.38 0.05
N LYS A 193 -4.35 -18.55 0.25
CA LYS A 193 -4.23 -17.25 -0.42
C LYS A 193 -4.08 -17.41 -1.93
N ALA A 194 -3.26 -18.35 -2.40
CA ALA A 194 -3.11 -18.68 -3.81
C ALA A 194 -4.45 -19.12 -4.43
N MET A 195 -5.14 -20.09 -3.82
CA MET A 195 -6.45 -20.57 -4.30
C MET A 195 -7.50 -19.43 -4.36
N LYS A 196 -7.59 -18.59 -3.33
CA LYS A 196 -8.51 -17.43 -3.34
C LYS A 196 -8.21 -16.47 -4.47
N LYS A 197 -6.93 -16.25 -4.78
CA LYS A 197 -6.51 -15.37 -5.87
C LYS A 197 -6.89 -15.96 -7.23
N GLU A 198 -6.62 -17.23 -7.47
CA GLU A 198 -6.99 -17.93 -8.70
C GLU A 198 -8.50 -17.91 -8.96
N LEU A 199 -9.30 -18.15 -7.90
CA LEU A 199 -10.77 -18.06 -7.99
C LEU A 199 -11.22 -16.63 -8.33
N ALA A 200 -10.62 -15.62 -7.71
CA ALA A 200 -10.95 -14.21 -7.99
C ALA A 200 -10.59 -13.81 -9.43
N ASP A 201 -9.48 -14.32 -9.96
CA ASP A 201 -9.06 -14.03 -11.34
C ASP A 201 -9.96 -14.75 -12.35
N LYS A 202 -10.34 -16.01 -12.12
CA LYS A 202 -11.32 -16.74 -12.95
C LYS A 202 -12.70 -16.04 -12.99
N THR A 203 -13.17 -15.52 -11.86
CA THR A 203 -14.45 -14.79 -11.82
C THR A 203 -14.43 -13.46 -12.54
N LYS A 204 -13.26 -12.80 -12.62
CA LYS A 204 -13.07 -11.58 -13.41
C LYS A 204 -13.07 -11.86 -14.91
N THR A 205 -12.47 -12.96 -15.34
CA THR A 205 -12.41 -13.38 -16.74
C THR A 205 -13.82 -13.72 -17.26
N ASN A 206 -14.61 -14.46 -16.48
CA ASN A 206 -15.98 -14.83 -16.84
C ASN A 206 -16.99 -13.66 -16.87
N ARG A 207 -16.65 -12.49 -16.34
CA ARG A 207 -17.49 -11.28 -16.40
C ARG A 207 -17.16 -10.36 -17.58
N ARG A 208 -16.15 -10.71 -18.40
CA ARG A 208 -15.76 -9.95 -19.60
C ARG A 208 -16.29 -10.56 -20.89
N TYR A 209 -17.05 -11.62 -20.79
CA TYR A 209 -17.87 -12.23 -21.85
C TYR A 209 -19.33 -12.18 -21.38
#